data_788c714573bd962864ea2778826522ca
#
_entry.id   788c714573bd962864ea2778826522ca
#
_cell.length_a   1.000
_cell.length_b   1.000
_cell.length_c   1.000
_cell.angle_alpha   90.00
_cell.angle_beta   90.00
_cell.angle_gamma   90.00
#
_symmetry.space_group_name_H-M   'P 1'
#
loop_
_entity.id
_entity.type
_entity.pdbx_description
1 polymer ?
#
loop_
_entity_poly.entity_id
_entity_poly.type
_entity_poly.pdbx_seq_one_letter_code
_entity_poly.pdbx_strand_id
1 'polypeptide(L)'
;YDLLPYLPALAGEVIGSAEASDRFLDDWRLTLGELITDNLYGQVGRIAHEQGLTTYFEAMENSRPFVGDGLAPKCKADIPMAAMWARTQTLNFTQKMFLEMQADLMESASTAHVFGRKQVAAESFTAYGPSQGDSLVYGLYPAMLKRIADLEFACGVNRIVIHESAHQPIDSMVPGLSLDIYGMWFNRLSTWAEQARGWTDYMARSSYMLQ
;
A
#
# COMPACT_ATOMS: atom_id res chain seq x y z
N TYR A 1 -32.89 13.35 -6.05
CA TYR A 1 -33.92 13.59 -5.02
C TYR A 1 -33.39 14.56 -3.97
N ASP A 2 -34.29 15.09 -3.13
CA ASP A 2 -33.88 15.99 -2.05
C ASP A 2 -33.22 15.19 -0.92
N LEU A 3 -31.96 15.51 -0.61
CA LEU A 3 -31.15 14.82 0.39
C LEU A 3 -31.40 15.30 1.83
N LEU A 4 -31.86 16.58 1.97
CA LEU A 4 -31.97 17.21 3.30
C LEU A 4 -32.85 16.43 4.29
N PRO A 5 -34.05 15.91 3.89
CA PRO A 5 -34.87 15.13 4.81
C PRO A 5 -34.23 13.85 5.33
N TYR A 6 -33.25 13.29 4.59
CA TYR A 6 -32.59 12.01 4.93
C TYR A 6 -31.31 12.18 5.75
N LEU A 7 -30.81 13.40 5.95
CA LEU A 7 -29.58 13.62 6.74
C LEU A 7 -29.59 12.98 8.13
N PRO A 8 -30.73 12.90 8.87
CA PRO A 8 -30.73 12.22 10.17
C PRO A 8 -30.40 10.72 10.08
N ALA A 9 -30.52 10.09 8.90
CA ALA A 9 -30.11 8.69 8.71
C ALA A 9 -28.59 8.49 8.92
N LEU A 10 -27.77 9.53 8.72
CA LEU A 10 -26.33 9.51 9.05
C LEU A 10 -26.07 9.35 10.56
N ALA A 11 -27.05 9.72 11.38
CA ALA A 11 -27.00 9.53 12.83
C ALA A 11 -27.73 8.25 13.31
N GLY A 12 -28.19 7.40 12.37
CA GLY A 12 -28.88 6.14 12.66
C GLY A 12 -30.39 6.21 12.75
N GLU A 13 -31.00 7.37 12.40
CA GLU A 13 -32.45 7.50 12.40
C GLU A 13 -33.08 6.90 11.14
N VAL A 14 -34.26 6.28 11.28
CA VAL A 14 -35.01 5.74 10.15
C VAL A 14 -35.97 6.82 9.63
N ILE A 15 -35.77 7.24 8.38
CA ILE A 15 -36.57 8.28 7.72
C ILE A 15 -37.46 7.65 6.66
N GLY A 16 -38.77 7.77 6.86
CA GLY A 16 -39.81 7.18 6.00
C GLY A 16 -39.88 5.66 6.13
N SER A 17 -38.85 4.95 5.72
CA SER A 17 -38.69 3.51 5.91
C SER A 17 -37.22 3.14 6.05
N ALA A 18 -36.93 1.95 6.60
CA ALA A 18 -35.57 1.41 6.65
C ALA A 18 -34.96 1.33 5.26
N GLU A 19 -35.69 0.80 4.27
CA GLU A 19 -35.25 0.69 2.88
C GLU A 19 -34.89 2.06 2.26
N ALA A 20 -35.69 3.10 2.54
CA ALA A 20 -35.40 4.44 2.03
C ALA A 20 -34.15 5.05 2.68
N SER A 21 -33.97 4.81 3.98
CA SER A 21 -32.78 5.26 4.71
C SER A 21 -31.51 4.53 4.25
N ASP A 22 -31.60 3.22 4.03
CA ASP A 22 -30.47 2.42 3.54
C ASP A 22 -30.05 2.85 2.14
N ARG A 23 -30.99 3.08 1.22
CA ARG A 23 -30.70 3.62 -0.12
C ARG A 23 -30.01 4.99 -0.05
N PHE A 24 -30.46 5.87 0.82
CA PHE A 24 -29.80 7.17 1.02
C PHE A 24 -28.37 6.99 1.53
N LEU A 25 -28.13 6.09 2.48
CA LEU A 25 -26.81 5.82 3.02
C LEU A 25 -25.86 5.20 1.97
N ASP A 26 -26.38 4.37 1.08
CA ASP A 26 -25.62 3.80 -0.03
C ASP A 26 -25.27 4.87 -1.06
N ASP A 27 -26.23 5.70 -1.49
CA ASP A 27 -25.98 6.84 -2.37
C ASP A 27 -24.98 7.82 -1.77
N TRP A 28 -25.06 8.07 -0.46
CA TRP A 28 -24.13 8.92 0.27
C TRP A 28 -22.70 8.38 0.24
N ARG A 29 -22.53 7.08 0.56
CA ARG A 29 -21.21 6.41 0.49
C ARG A 29 -20.64 6.42 -0.92
N LEU A 30 -21.46 6.09 -1.91
CA LEU A 30 -21.04 6.11 -3.31
C LEU A 30 -20.55 7.49 -3.73
N THR A 31 -21.33 8.53 -3.43
CA THR A 31 -20.97 9.92 -3.75
C THR A 31 -19.66 10.34 -3.07
N LEU A 32 -19.46 10.00 -1.79
CA LEU A 32 -18.19 10.28 -1.11
C LEU A 32 -17.02 9.54 -1.75
N GLY A 33 -17.22 8.27 -2.12
CA GLY A 33 -16.19 7.47 -2.81
C GLY A 33 -15.79 8.08 -4.15
N GLU A 34 -16.79 8.52 -4.95
CA GLU A 34 -16.55 9.20 -6.23
C GLU A 34 -15.81 10.53 -6.03
N LEU A 35 -16.23 11.35 -5.07
CA LEU A 35 -15.59 12.63 -4.77
C LEU A 35 -14.12 12.45 -4.31
N ILE A 36 -13.84 11.48 -3.45
CA ILE A 36 -12.48 11.16 -3.02
C ILE A 36 -11.67 10.67 -4.23
N THR A 37 -12.23 9.77 -5.01
CA THR A 37 -11.56 9.22 -6.20
C THR A 37 -11.16 10.32 -7.19
N ASP A 38 -12.06 11.25 -7.49
CA ASP A 38 -11.81 12.26 -8.52
C ASP A 38 -11.09 13.50 -7.98
N ASN A 39 -11.48 13.99 -6.80
CA ASN A 39 -10.97 15.25 -6.28
C ASN A 39 -9.71 15.11 -5.43
N LEU A 40 -9.37 13.89 -4.95
CA LEU A 40 -8.10 13.62 -4.31
C LEU A 40 -7.17 12.89 -5.28
N TYR A 41 -7.43 11.62 -5.54
CA TYR A 41 -6.51 10.78 -6.33
C TYR A 41 -6.42 11.22 -7.80
N GLY A 42 -7.56 11.50 -8.44
CA GLY A 42 -7.59 12.03 -9.81
C GLY A 42 -6.92 13.39 -9.93
N GLN A 43 -7.10 14.26 -8.93
CA GLN A 43 -6.47 15.58 -8.91
C GLN A 43 -4.95 15.48 -8.76
N VAL A 44 -4.45 14.62 -7.87
CA VAL A 44 -3.00 14.36 -7.71
C VAL A 44 -2.41 13.87 -9.03
N GLY A 45 -3.03 12.88 -9.66
CA GLY A 45 -2.60 12.37 -10.97
C GLY A 45 -2.54 13.46 -12.03
N ARG A 46 -3.59 14.26 -12.15
CA ARG A 46 -3.65 15.36 -13.12
C ARG A 46 -2.53 16.39 -12.92
N ILE A 47 -2.33 16.85 -11.67
CA ILE A 47 -1.27 17.84 -11.37
C ILE A 47 0.12 17.24 -11.64
N ALA A 48 0.35 15.99 -11.28
CA ALA A 48 1.62 15.32 -11.56
C ALA A 48 1.91 15.25 -13.06
N HIS A 49 0.92 14.88 -13.87
CA HIS A 49 1.04 14.83 -15.33
C HIS A 49 1.31 16.21 -15.95
N GLU A 50 0.68 17.28 -15.46
CA GLU A 50 0.98 18.65 -15.87
C GLU A 50 2.44 19.05 -15.63
N GLN A 51 3.09 18.42 -14.65
CA GLN A 51 4.53 18.59 -14.36
C GLN A 51 5.43 17.53 -15.02
N GLY A 52 4.89 16.68 -15.89
CA GLY A 52 5.63 15.61 -16.56
C GLY A 52 6.04 14.47 -15.64
N LEU A 53 5.37 14.30 -14.51
CA LEU A 53 5.63 13.24 -13.54
C LEU A 53 4.70 12.05 -13.77
N THR A 54 5.17 10.87 -13.42
CA THR A 54 4.39 9.63 -13.33
C THR A 54 4.02 9.37 -11.87
N THR A 55 2.81 8.91 -11.63
CA THR A 55 2.32 8.64 -10.27
C THR A 55 2.32 7.15 -9.94
N TYR A 56 2.71 6.84 -8.72
CA TYR A 56 2.38 5.59 -8.04
C TYR A 56 1.96 5.93 -6.62
N PHE A 57 0.89 5.34 -6.15
CA PHE A 57 0.41 5.54 -4.79
C PHE A 57 -0.52 4.41 -4.34
N GLU A 58 -0.52 4.19 -3.06
CA GLU A 58 -1.49 3.35 -2.36
C GLU A 58 -2.77 4.15 -2.18
N ALA A 59 -3.85 3.63 -2.71
CA ALA A 59 -5.14 4.26 -2.59
C ALA A 59 -6.09 3.32 -1.88
N MET A 60 -6.71 3.78 -0.79
CA MET A 60 -7.76 3.04 -0.10
C MET A 60 -7.32 1.61 0.26
N GLU A 61 -6.19 1.48 0.96
CA GLU A 61 -5.69 0.17 1.42
C GLU A 61 -6.78 -0.68 2.06
N ASN A 62 -6.76 -1.96 1.77
CA ASN A 62 -7.62 -2.94 2.41
C ASN A 62 -7.47 -2.86 3.95
N SER A 63 -8.54 -3.12 4.68
CA SER A 63 -8.68 -2.99 6.14
C SER A 63 -8.86 -1.57 6.71
N ARG A 64 -8.74 -0.54 5.91
CA ARG A 64 -9.06 0.83 6.34
C ARG A 64 -10.57 1.09 6.27
N PRO A 65 -11.10 2.08 7.03
CA PRO A 65 -12.49 2.51 6.87
C PRO A 65 -12.75 2.89 5.42
N PHE A 66 -13.62 2.14 4.76
CA PHE A 66 -13.73 2.15 3.32
C PHE A 66 -14.98 2.89 2.87
N VAL A 67 -14.84 3.80 1.92
CA VAL A 67 -15.92 4.51 1.29
C VAL A 67 -15.82 4.32 -0.22
N GLY A 68 -16.58 3.37 -0.77
CA GLY A 68 -16.69 3.15 -2.21
C GLY A 68 -15.91 1.95 -2.76
N ASP A 69 -15.62 2.00 -4.05
CA ASP A 69 -14.95 0.95 -4.82
C ASP A 69 -13.42 1.07 -4.68
N GLY A 70 -12.73 -0.01 -4.28
CA GLY A 70 -11.29 -0.04 -4.13
C GLY A 70 -10.51 0.11 -5.43
N LEU A 71 -11.05 -0.35 -6.54
CA LEU A 71 -10.39 -0.26 -7.84
C LEU A 71 -10.39 1.16 -8.40
N ALA A 72 -11.47 1.92 -8.16
CA ALA A 72 -11.66 3.25 -8.74
C ALA A 72 -10.57 4.26 -8.33
N PRO A 73 -10.19 4.44 -7.04
CA PRO A 73 -9.09 5.31 -6.67
C PRO A 73 -7.73 4.77 -7.12
N LYS A 74 -7.49 3.45 -7.03
CA LYS A 74 -6.23 2.84 -7.49
C LYS A 74 -5.98 3.03 -8.99
N CYS A 75 -7.03 3.03 -9.82
CA CYS A 75 -6.86 3.26 -11.25
C CYS A 75 -6.45 4.70 -11.62
N LYS A 76 -6.52 5.65 -10.68
CA LYS A 76 -6.04 7.03 -10.91
C LYS A 76 -4.52 7.14 -10.88
N ALA A 77 -3.81 6.15 -10.32
CA ALA A 77 -2.37 6.05 -10.43
C ALA A 77 -1.95 5.50 -11.80
N ASP A 78 -0.80 5.94 -12.31
CA ASP A 78 -0.18 5.31 -13.48
C ASP A 78 0.27 3.88 -13.14
N ILE A 79 0.72 3.69 -11.89
CA ILE A 79 1.13 2.41 -11.34
C ILE A 79 0.33 2.19 -10.05
N PRO A 80 -0.72 1.35 -10.07
CA PRO A 80 -1.42 0.95 -8.85
C PRO A 80 -0.46 0.31 -7.85
N MET A 81 -0.57 0.69 -6.59
CA MET A 81 0.35 0.25 -5.53
C MET A 81 -0.42 -0.31 -4.33
N ALA A 82 0.18 -1.29 -3.70
CA ALA A 82 -0.26 -1.90 -2.44
C ALA A 82 0.91 -1.89 -1.44
N ALA A 83 0.70 -2.47 -0.26
CA ALA A 83 1.77 -2.70 0.71
C ALA A 83 1.86 -4.16 1.13
N MET A 84 3.10 -4.65 1.33
CA MET A 84 3.36 -5.95 1.91
C MET A 84 4.51 -5.90 2.91
N TRP A 85 4.16 -5.97 4.16
CA TRP A 85 5.13 -5.85 5.24
C TRP A 85 5.85 -7.15 5.53
N ALA A 86 7.09 -7.03 5.96
CA ALA A 86 7.83 -8.15 6.48
C ALA A 86 7.21 -8.60 7.81
N ARG A 87 6.72 -9.84 7.83
CA ARG A 87 6.21 -10.45 9.05
C ARG A 87 7.38 -10.70 10.00
N THR A 88 7.52 -9.84 10.97
CA THR A 88 8.39 -10.03 12.11
C THR A 88 7.61 -10.77 13.21
N GLN A 89 8.32 -11.34 14.19
CA GLN A 89 7.66 -12.08 15.28
C GLN A 89 6.98 -11.18 16.32
N THR A 90 6.71 -9.92 15.96
CA THR A 90 5.99 -9.01 16.86
C THR A 90 4.59 -9.51 17.13
N LEU A 91 4.17 -9.42 18.38
CA LEU A 91 2.88 -9.84 18.88
C LEU A 91 1.68 -9.16 18.18
N ASN A 92 1.93 -8.09 17.41
CA ASN A 92 0.90 -7.26 16.79
C ASN A 92 0.65 -7.56 15.31
N PHE A 93 1.50 -8.36 14.65
CA PHE A 93 1.29 -8.72 13.24
C PHE A 93 0.44 -9.99 13.13
N THR A 94 -0.86 -9.83 13.04
CA THR A 94 -1.83 -10.93 13.04
C THR A 94 -1.92 -11.62 11.67
N GLN A 95 -2.43 -12.87 11.66
CA GLN A 95 -2.76 -13.56 10.41
C GLN A 95 -3.79 -12.77 9.58
N LYS A 96 -4.70 -12.05 10.23
CA LYS A 96 -5.69 -11.18 9.58
C LYS A 96 -4.99 -10.08 8.77
N MET A 97 -4.06 -9.33 9.39
CA MET A 97 -3.29 -8.27 8.69
C MET A 97 -2.53 -8.82 7.48
N PHE A 98 -1.94 -10.00 7.61
CA PHE A 98 -1.25 -10.65 6.49
C PHE A 98 -2.18 -10.93 5.31
N LEU A 99 -3.38 -11.46 5.58
CA LEU A 99 -4.39 -11.74 4.54
C LEU A 99 -4.94 -10.44 3.93
N GLU A 100 -5.10 -9.39 4.73
CA GLU A 100 -5.53 -8.07 4.26
C GLU A 100 -4.51 -7.45 3.31
N MET A 101 -3.22 -7.52 3.63
CA MET A 101 -2.15 -7.06 2.74
C MET A 101 -2.08 -7.91 1.46
N GLN A 102 -2.24 -9.22 1.57
CA GLN A 102 -2.31 -10.08 0.37
C GLN A 102 -3.50 -9.71 -0.52
N ALA A 103 -4.66 -9.43 0.06
CA ALA A 103 -5.83 -8.98 -0.69
C ALA A 103 -5.57 -7.62 -1.38
N ASP A 104 -4.86 -6.71 -0.71
CA ASP A 104 -4.49 -5.41 -1.27
C ASP A 104 -3.53 -5.53 -2.46
N LEU A 105 -2.55 -6.45 -2.41
CA LEU A 105 -1.70 -6.79 -3.55
C LEU A 105 -2.53 -7.25 -4.76
N MET A 106 -3.46 -8.18 -4.52
CA MET A 106 -4.32 -8.73 -5.56
C MET A 106 -5.28 -7.68 -6.12
N GLU A 107 -5.79 -6.77 -5.30
CA GLU A 107 -6.63 -5.66 -5.73
C GLU A 107 -5.86 -4.70 -6.64
N SER A 108 -4.62 -4.35 -6.28
CA SER A 108 -3.77 -3.51 -7.12
C SER A 108 -3.41 -4.18 -8.44
N ALA A 109 -3.14 -5.48 -8.43
CA ALA A 109 -2.91 -6.27 -9.64
C ALA A 109 -4.17 -6.34 -10.52
N SER A 110 -5.34 -6.58 -9.92
CA SER A 110 -6.63 -6.58 -10.62
C SER A 110 -6.92 -5.23 -11.26
N THR A 111 -6.68 -4.13 -10.54
CA THR A 111 -6.80 -2.78 -11.08
C THR A 111 -5.93 -2.59 -12.30
N ALA A 112 -4.65 -2.97 -12.22
CA ALA A 112 -3.73 -2.84 -13.35
C ALA A 112 -4.22 -3.62 -14.57
N HIS A 113 -4.65 -4.85 -14.38
CA HIS A 113 -5.15 -5.71 -15.48
C HIS A 113 -6.43 -5.15 -16.11
N VAL A 114 -7.41 -4.76 -15.30
CA VAL A 114 -8.69 -4.22 -15.78
C VAL A 114 -8.49 -2.92 -16.56
N PHE A 115 -7.60 -2.07 -16.11
CA PHE A 115 -7.34 -0.76 -16.72
C PHE A 115 -6.14 -0.75 -17.69
N GLY A 116 -5.61 -1.92 -18.07
CA GLY A 116 -4.55 -2.07 -19.07
C GLY A 116 -3.20 -1.49 -18.66
N ARG A 117 -2.91 -1.46 -17.35
CA ARG A 117 -1.60 -1.05 -16.83
C ARG A 117 -0.64 -2.24 -16.83
N LYS A 118 0.63 -1.98 -17.12
CA LYS A 118 1.67 -3.03 -17.16
C LYS A 118 2.39 -3.21 -15.84
N GLN A 119 2.41 -2.17 -14.99
CA GLN A 119 3.14 -2.17 -13.74
C GLN A 119 2.20 -2.17 -12.55
N VAL A 120 2.57 -2.97 -11.55
CA VAL A 120 1.93 -3.06 -10.25
C VAL A 120 3.03 -2.95 -9.20
N ALA A 121 2.94 -1.93 -8.34
CA ALA A 121 3.93 -1.73 -7.29
C ALA A 121 3.44 -2.26 -5.93
N ALA A 122 4.40 -2.49 -5.04
CA ALA A 122 4.12 -2.65 -3.62
C ALA A 122 5.18 -1.95 -2.78
N GLU A 123 4.74 -1.26 -1.72
CA GLU A 123 5.62 -0.94 -0.59
C GLU A 123 6.04 -2.25 0.06
N SER A 124 7.32 -2.55 -0.02
CA SER A 124 7.80 -3.89 0.29
C SER A 124 8.74 -3.88 1.49
N PHE A 125 8.58 -4.90 2.34
CA PHE A 125 9.49 -5.21 3.43
C PHE A 125 9.41 -4.28 4.64
N THR A 126 8.44 -3.40 4.74
CA THR A 126 8.19 -2.64 5.96
C THR A 126 8.13 -3.58 7.16
N ALA A 127 8.88 -3.27 8.20
CA ALA A 127 8.90 -4.01 9.47
C ALA A 127 8.75 -3.03 10.64
N TYR A 128 8.35 -3.53 11.79
CA TYR A 128 8.36 -2.73 13.01
C TYR A 128 9.77 -2.63 13.58
N GLY A 129 10.19 -1.42 13.94
CA GLY A 129 11.48 -1.15 14.52
C GLY A 129 11.61 -1.52 16.00
N PRO A 130 12.79 -1.29 16.58
CA PRO A 130 13.13 -1.70 17.95
C PRO A 130 12.21 -1.13 19.04
N SER A 131 11.63 0.04 18.84
CA SER A 131 10.71 0.67 19.80
C SER A 131 9.41 -0.13 20.02
N GLN A 132 9.08 -1.05 19.11
CA GLN A 132 7.96 -2.00 19.24
C GLN A 132 8.40 -3.37 19.78
N GLY A 133 9.64 -3.48 20.27
CA GLY A 133 10.19 -4.73 20.80
C GLY A 133 10.68 -5.71 19.72
N ASP A 134 10.74 -5.31 18.47
CA ASP A 134 11.29 -6.11 17.39
C ASP A 134 12.75 -5.72 17.12
N SER A 135 13.67 -6.61 17.50
CA SER A 135 15.11 -6.44 17.27
C SER A 135 15.55 -6.81 15.85
N LEU A 136 14.61 -7.24 14.98
CA LEU A 136 14.93 -7.84 13.70
C LEU A 136 15.06 -6.84 12.53
N VAL A 137 14.91 -5.53 12.75
CA VAL A 137 14.97 -4.55 11.65
C VAL A 137 16.30 -4.64 10.87
N TYR A 138 17.44 -4.72 11.57
CA TYR A 138 18.73 -5.06 10.95
C TYR A 138 18.97 -6.57 10.81
N GLY A 139 18.15 -7.40 11.40
CA GLY A 139 18.24 -8.85 11.33
C GLY A 139 17.60 -9.45 10.09
N LEU A 140 16.84 -8.67 9.31
CA LEU A 140 16.28 -9.14 8.06
C LEU A 140 17.36 -9.22 6.97
N TYR A 141 17.38 -10.35 6.27
CA TYR A 141 18.37 -10.61 5.22
C TYR A 141 17.72 -11.25 3.99
N PRO A 142 18.38 -11.26 2.83
CA PRO A 142 17.78 -11.64 1.55
C PRO A 142 17.00 -12.94 1.52
N ALA A 143 17.47 -14.00 2.21
CA ALA A 143 16.74 -15.27 2.23
C ALA A 143 15.38 -15.20 2.95
N MET A 144 15.25 -14.33 3.95
CA MET A 144 13.97 -14.07 4.62
C MET A 144 13.06 -13.20 3.73
N LEU A 145 13.62 -12.14 3.17
CA LEU A 145 12.91 -11.18 2.32
C LEU A 145 12.45 -11.79 1.00
N LYS A 146 13.18 -12.79 0.49
CA LYS A 146 12.84 -13.49 -0.74
C LYS A 146 11.43 -14.09 -0.70
N ARG A 147 11.03 -14.66 0.43
CA ARG A 147 9.68 -15.27 0.57
C ARG A 147 8.58 -14.24 0.41
N ILE A 148 8.82 -13.02 0.87
CA ILE A 148 7.87 -11.91 0.75
C ILE A 148 7.82 -11.45 -0.70
N ALA A 149 8.97 -11.20 -1.31
CA ALA A 149 9.05 -10.85 -2.73
C ALA A 149 8.39 -11.90 -3.64
N ASP A 150 8.61 -13.18 -3.38
CA ASP A 150 7.99 -14.28 -4.14
C ASP A 150 6.46 -14.27 -4.01
N LEU A 151 5.94 -13.96 -2.82
CA LEU A 151 4.50 -13.81 -2.60
C LEU A 151 3.96 -12.59 -3.34
N GLU A 152 4.63 -11.46 -3.28
CA GLU A 152 4.27 -10.24 -4.01
C GLU A 152 4.21 -10.52 -5.52
N PHE A 153 5.22 -11.19 -6.07
CA PHE A 153 5.25 -11.61 -7.47
C PHE A 153 4.09 -12.58 -7.81
N ALA A 154 3.82 -13.55 -6.94
CA ALA A 154 2.71 -14.48 -7.13
C ALA A 154 1.33 -13.79 -7.07
N CYS A 155 1.21 -12.67 -6.36
CA CYS A 155 0.00 -11.84 -6.31
C CYS A 155 -0.10 -10.84 -7.47
N GLY A 156 0.88 -10.80 -8.38
CA GLY A 156 0.85 -9.96 -9.58
C GLY A 156 1.66 -8.66 -9.48
N VAL A 157 2.36 -8.41 -8.37
CA VAL A 157 3.30 -7.29 -8.26
C VAL A 157 4.50 -7.54 -9.16
N ASN A 158 4.95 -6.50 -9.86
CA ASN A 158 6.14 -6.56 -10.70
C ASN A 158 7.04 -5.32 -10.53
N ARG A 159 6.82 -4.54 -9.47
CA ARG A 159 7.65 -3.41 -9.07
C ARG A 159 7.75 -3.34 -7.54
N ILE A 160 8.89 -3.78 -7.04
CA ILE A 160 9.20 -3.73 -5.61
C ILE A 160 9.67 -2.32 -5.24
N VAL A 161 9.06 -1.71 -4.24
CA VAL A 161 9.44 -0.42 -3.65
C VAL A 161 9.86 -0.66 -2.21
N ILE A 162 11.16 -0.70 -1.99
CA ILE A 162 11.72 -1.09 -0.69
C ILE A 162 11.48 0.01 0.35
N HIS A 163 10.86 -0.31 1.45
CA HIS A 163 10.72 0.53 2.62
C HIS A 163 11.56 0.00 3.80
N GLU A 164 12.69 0.63 4.09
CA GLU A 164 13.24 1.82 3.45
C GLU A 164 14.77 1.84 3.44
N SER A 165 15.32 2.67 2.57
CA SER A 165 16.73 3.05 2.64
C SER A 165 16.84 4.38 3.40
N ALA A 166 17.05 4.29 4.72
CA ALA A 166 17.16 5.48 5.58
C ALA A 166 18.34 6.36 5.18
N HIS A 167 18.17 7.66 5.17
CA HIS A 167 19.27 8.61 4.96
C HIS A 167 20.22 8.59 6.16
N GLN A 168 21.43 8.15 5.94
CA GLN A 168 22.44 7.99 6.98
C GLN A 168 23.73 8.74 6.64
N PRO A 169 23.80 10.03 7.02
CA PRO A 169 24.95 10.88 6.70
C PRO A 169 26.21 10.51 7.52
N ILE A 170 26.02 9.96 8.72
CA ILE A 170 27.11 9.59 9.63
C ILE A 170 26.87 8.22 10.25
N ASP A 171 27.95 7.44 10.50
CA ASP A 171 27.86 6.05 10.98
C ASP A 171 27.60 5.93 12.48
N SER A 172 27.85 7.00 13.25
CA SER A 172 27.66 6.99 14.70
C SER A 172 26.21 7.14 15.18
N MET A 173 25.29 7.47 14.27
CA MET A 173 23.87 7.65 14.58
C MET A 173 23.03 6.69 13.75
N VAL A 174 22.81 5.52 14.26
CA VAL A 174 22.05 4.44 13.64
C VAL A 174 20.60 4.50 14.14
N PRO A 175 19.61 4.35 13.28
CA PRO A 175 19.62 3.98 11.85
C PRO A 175 19.73 5.16 10.87
N GLY A 176 19.99 6.36 11.32
CA GLY A 176 19.92 7.58 10.53
C GLY A 176 18.52 8.20 10.57
N LEU A 177 18.13 8.91 9.51
CA LEU A 177 16.80 9.49 9.37
C LEU A 177 15.85 8.42 8.83
N SER A 178 15.19 7.69 9.72
CA SER A 178 14.18 6.67 9.41
C SER A 178 12.78 7.18 9.74
N LEU A 179 11.75 6.48 9.25
CA LEU A 179 10.37 6.75 9.62
C LEU A 179 10.05 6.11 10.98
N ASP A 180 10.62 6.67 12.06
CA ASP A 180 10.45 6.25 13.46
C ASP A 180 10.54 4.72 13.64
N ILE A 181 9.43 4.08 13.97
CA ILE A 181 9.35 2.64 14.25
C ILE A 181 9.17 1.78 13.00
N TYR A 182 8.95 2.40 11.85
CA TYR A 182 8.63 1.67 10.62
C TYR A 182 9.84 1.57 9.69
N GLY A 183 9.89 0.49 8.94
CA GLY A 183 10.85 0.27 7.87
C GLY A 183 11.84 -0.85 8.16
N MET A 184 12.34 -1.45 7.09
CA MET A 184 13.52 -2.31 7.14
C MET A 184 14.72 -1.45 6.74
N TRP A 185 15.65 -1.23 7.64
CA TRP A 185 16.77 -0.32 7.40
C TRP A 185 17.77 -0.88 6.39
N PHE A 186 17.43 -0.75 5.14
CA PHE A 186 18.24 -1.16 4.01
C PHE A 186 19.30 -0.08 3.71
N ASN A 187 20.48 -0.21 4.29
CA ASN A 187 21.58 0.73 4.12
C ASN A 187 22.95 0.04 4.17
N ARG A 188 24.02 0.84 4.05
CA ARG A 188 25.42 0.34 4.07
C ARG A 188 25.84 -0.35 5.36
N LEU A 189 25.12 -0.17 6.46
CA LEU A 189 25.40 -0.82 7.74
C LEU A 189 24.75 -2.20 7.89
N SER A 190 23.88 -2.59 6.96
CA SER A 190 23.36 -3.96 6.89
C SER A 190 24.52 -4.92 6.64
N THR A 191 24.59 -6.03 7.40
CA THR A 191 25.72 -6.99 7.34
C THR A 191 25.89 -7.62 5.96
N TRP A 192 24.89 -7.57 5.11
CA TRP A 192 24.87 -8.13 3.76
C TRP A 192 24.86 -7.04 2.65
N ALA A 193 25.11 -5.76 3.01
CA ALA A 193 25.03 -4.64 2.07
C ALA A 193 25.94 -4.82 0.85
N GLU A 194 27.17 -5.30 1.04
CA GLU A 194 28.12 -5.54 -0.06
C GLU A 194 27.66 -6.65 -1.02
N GLN A 195 26.91 -7.64 -0.52
CA GLN A 195 26.37 -8.76 -1.29
C GLN A 195 24.95 -8.50 -1.83
N ALA A 196 24.35 -7.33 -1.54
CA ALA A 196 22.97 -6.98 -1.88
C ALA A 196 22.67 -7.12 -3.39
N ARG A 197 23.68 -6.97 -4.25
CA ARG A 197 23.53 -7.05 -5.70
C ARG A 197 22.87 -8.36 -6.15
N GLY A 198 23.25 -9.48 -5.57
CA GLY A 198 22.66 -10.79 -5.94
C GLY A 198 21.15 -10.84 -5.70
N TRP A 199 20.69 -10.23 -4.62
CA TRP A 199 19.27 -10.15 -4.28
C TRP A 199 18.53 -9.11 -5.13
N THR A 200 19.10 -7.93 -5.32
CA THR A 200 18.49 -6.90 -6.17
C THR A 200 18.42 -7.34 -7.63
N ASP A 201 19.44 -8.03 -8.14
CA ASP A 201 19.41 -8.62 -9.48
C ASP A 201 18.33 -9.70 -9.61
N TYR A 202 18.11 -10.50 -8.58
CA TYR A 202 17.00 -11.47 -8.54
C TYR A 202 15.66 -10.77 -8.67
N MET A 203 15.40 -9.75 -7.86
CA MET A 203 14.15 -8.99 -7.91
C MET A 203 13.96 -8.30 -9.26
N ALA A 204 15.00 -7.65 -9.78
CA ALA A 204 14.95 -6.96 -11.06
C ALA A 204 14.61 -7.91 -12.23
N ARG A 205 15.23 -9.09 -12.26
CA ARG A 205 14.94 -10.10 -13.30
C ARG A 205 13.53 -10.65 -13.17
N SER A 206 13.08 -10.96 -11.96
CA SER A 206 11.71 -11.42 -11.71
C SER A 206 10.69 -10.36 -12.13
N SER A 207 10.90 -9.11 -11.72
CA SER A 207 10.05 -7.98 -12.13
C SER A 207 9.99 -7.82 -13.65
N TYR A 208 11.13 -7.92 -14.34
CA TYR A 208 11.18 -7.80 -15.80
C TYR A 208 10.40 -8.92 -16.51
N MET A 209 10.47 -10.14 -16.01
CA MET A 209 9.78 -11.29 -16.61
C MET A 209 8.26 -11.25 -16.40
N LEU A 210 7.78 -10.47 -15.44
CA LEU A 210 6.36 -10.35 -15.10
C LEU A 210 5.68 -9.11 -15.73
N GLN A 211 6.41 -8.27 -16.44
CA GLN A 211 5.90 -7.12 -17.19
C GLN A 211 5.52 -7.49 -18.63
#